data_3c17d6cbf7f5c00b4365b86900a67969
#
_entry.id   3c17d6cbf7f5c00b4365b86900a67969
#
_cell.length_a   1.000
_cell.length_b   1.000
_cell.length_c   1.000
_cell.angle_alpha   90.00
_cell.angle_beta   90.00
_cell.angle_gamma   90.00
#
_symmetry.space_group_name_H-M   'P 1'
#
loop_
_entity.id
_entity.type
_entity.pdbx_description
1 polymer ?
#
loop_
_entity_poly.entity_id
_entity_poly.type
_entity_poly.pdbx_seq_one_letter_code
_entity_poly.pdbx_strand_id
1 'polypeptide(L)'
;MLIRVRVVVVLCVISFFPLLSKAQNRQTQFNGFGHLGFYFDRDEDGRHASFAIGEHDFFVTSSLSDKITFIGEYVIRFNGKSATNFLPSIERSLVKFNYVNNHSVIVGKVHTPVNYWNDVYHHGRVFFPVIDRPMSFSYFVPLHTLGVQMQGQNLGKLNFGYDFMLGNGISSTDVYHDSVIPSITGSVHIRPKEGMRIGVSYYWDDLHENTPGIHSGHTTSIVIPDAQKYQGPVKFRLASFSFAQFGEKFEFLNETAYNRSITDSTGIANNFSQFTYAGLNVTENSTPYFLVDYIKVAQNDIHVYPLDKLMVAIGYRYSFSYLLNVKVQLEKTWEYKHFGHQHEVSYGPFLRVQLAYGF
;
A
#
# COMPACT_ATOMS: atom_id res chain seq x y z
N MET A 1 -2.10 38.32 15.32
CA MET A 1 -1.31 38.68 14.11
C MET A 1 -0.93 37.47 13.26
N LEU A 2 -0.58 36.37 13.84
CA LEU A 2 -0.20 35.12 13.09
C LEU A 2 -1.30 34.48 12.25
N ILE A 3 -2.58 34.56 12.66
CA ILE A 3 -3.71 33.96 11.92
C ILE A 3 -3.99 34.71 10.60
N ARG A 4 -3.85 36.05 10.60
CA ARG A 4 -4.07 36.86 9.39
C ARG A 4 -3.01 36.61 8.29
N VAL A 5 -1.78 36.29 8.68
CA VAL A 5 -0.71 35.98 7.71
C VAL A 5 -0.95 34.63 7.03
N ARG A 6 -1.44 33.63 7.76
CA ARG A 6 -1.73 32.29 7.20
C ARG A 6 -2.88 32.32 6.18
N VAL A 7 -3.93 33.09 6.45
CA VAL A 7 -5.07 33.24 5.52
C VAL A 7 -4.65 33.99 4.25
N VAL A 8 -3.79 34.99 4.35
CA VAL A 8 -3.28 35.74 3.18
C VAL A 8 -2.38 34.86 2.31
N VAL A 9 -1.52 34.02 2.90
CA VAL A 9 -0.66 33.09 2.15
C VAL A 9 -1.50 32.04 1.40
N VAL A 10 -2.52 31.48 2.04
CA VAL A 10 -3.44 30.53 1.39
C VAL A 10 -4.24 31.20 0.28
N LEU A 11 -4.75 32.40 0.46
CA LEU A 11 -5.46 33.15 -0.57
C LEU A 11 -4.54 33.57 -1.72
N CYS A 12 -3.28 33.91 -1.45
CA CYS A 12 -2.29 34.19 -2.51
C CYS A 12 -1.96 32.94 -3.34
N VAL A 13 -1.83 31.77 -2.71
CA VAL A 13 -1.59 30.52 -3.44
C VAL A 13 -2.80 30.16 -4.33
N ILE A 14 -4.02 30.33 -3.85
CA ILE A 14 -5.25 30.04 -4.60
C ILE A 14 -5.43 31.05 -5.75
N SER A 15 -5.06 32.31 -5.58
CA SER A 15 -5.19 33.33 -6.64
C SER A 15 -4.13 33.27 -7.74
N PHE A 16 -2.97 32.59 -7.49
CA PHE A 16 -1.95 32.35 -8.53
C PHE A 16 -2.26 31.14 -9.43
N PHE A 17 -3.12 30.22 -9.00
CA PHE A 17 -3.47 29.03 -9.77
C PHE A 17 -4.08 29.32 -11.15
N PRO A 18 -5.01 30.27 -11.35
CA PRO A 18 -5.58 30.56 -12.65
C PRO A 18 -4.64 31.30 -13.62
N LEU A 19 -3.57 31.93 -13.12
CA LEU A 19 -2.60 32.61 -13.99
C LEU A 19 -1.59 31.66 -14.64
N LEU A 20 -1.31 30.53 -13.98
CA LEU A 20 -0.43 29.49 -14.53
C LEU A 20 -1.14 28.60 -15.56
N SER A 21 -2.47 28.52 -15.51
CA SER A 21 -3.26 27.64 -16.40
C SER A 21 -3.42 28.18 -17.82
N LYS A 22 -3.14 29.46 -18.07
CA LYS A 22 -3.26 30.09 -19.41
C LYS A 22 -1.98 30.01 -20.25
N ALA A 23 -0.86 29.55 -19.69
CA ALA A 23 0.44 29.67 -20.37
C ALA A 23 0.81 28.50 -21.28
N GLN A 24 0.14 27.35 -21.20
CA GLN A 24 0.40 26.17 -22.05
C GLN A 24 -0.85 25.29 -22.13
N ASN A 25 -1.10 24.69 -23.31
CA ASN A 25 -2.10 23.62 -23.51
C ASN A 25 -1.71 22.33 -22.75
N ARG A 26 -1.40 22.44 -21.44
CA ARG A 26 -1.03 21.33 -20.59
C ARG A 26 -2.30 20.73 -19.98
N GLN A 27 -2.54 19.48 -20.24
CA GLN A 27 -3.62 18.77 -19.60
C GLN A 27 -3.19 18.37 -18.18
N THR A 28 -3.78 19.01 -17.18
CA THR A 28 -3.63 18.65 -15.78
C THR A 28 -4.96 18.09 -15.28
N GLN A 29 -4.92 16.92 -14.68
CA GLN A 29 -6.07 16.22 -14.12
C GLN A 29 -5.92 16.14 -12.60
N PHE A 30 -7.03 16.35 -11.91
CA PHE A 30 -7.16 16.18 -10.47
C PHE A 30 -8.20 15.11 -10.21
N ASN A 31 -7.85 14.12 -9.42
CA ASN A 31 -8.76 13.07 -8.97
C ASN A 31 -8.62 12.93 -7.46
N GLY A 32 -9.67 12.45 -6.81
CA GLY A 32 -9.63 12.18 -5.39
C GLY A 32 -10.35 10.88 -5.05
N PHE A 33 -9.92 10.25 -3.97
CA PHE A 33 -10.55 9.07 -3.41
C PHE A 33 -10.68 9.22 -1.91
N GLY A 34 -11.70 8.56 -1.35
CA GLY A 34 -11.87 8.54 0.09
C GLY A 34 -12.76 7.39 0.52
N HIS A 35 -12.82 7.16 1.82
CA HIS A 35 -13.75 6.19 2.36
C HIS A 35 -14.20 6.53 3.78
N LEU A 36 -15.37 6.02 4.11
CA LEU A 36 -15.94 6.02 5.45
C LEU A 36 -16.08 4.56 5.91
N GLY A 37 -15.77 4.30 7.16
CA GLY A 37 -15.89 2.98 7.77
C GLY A 37 -16.90 2.97 8.90
N PHE A 38 -17.56 1.83 9.07
CA PHE A 38 -18.26 1.45 10.28
C PHE A 38 -17.69 0.12 10.74
N TYR A 39 -17.29 0.07 12.01
CA TYR A 39 -16.67 -1.08 12.65
C TYR A 39 -17.54 -1.51 13.83
N PHE A 40 -17.88 -2.78 13.87
CA PHE A 40 -18.54 -3.40 14.99
C PHE A 40 -17.69 -4.57 15.48
N ASP A 41 -17.35 -4.51 16.75
CA ASP A 41 -16.54 -5.49 17.46
C ASP A 41 -17.24 -5.96 18.72
N ARG A 42 -16.85 -7.16 19.17
CA ARG A 42 -17.24 -7.71 20.46
C ARG A 42 -16.01 -8.38 21.06
N ASP A 43 -15.51 -7.82 22.12
CA ASP A 43 -14.44 -8.39 22.95
C ASP A 43 -14.93 -8.75 24.35
N GLU A 44 -13.99 -9.05 25.24
CA GLU A 44 -14.29 -9.40 26.64
C GLU A 44 -14.90 -8.24 27.42
N ASP A 45 -14.59 -7.00 27.05
CA ASP A 45 -15.08 -5.77 27.69
C ASP A 45 -16.47 -5.36 27.20
N GLY A 46 -16.98 -5.97 26.11
CA GLY A 46 -18.33 -5.71 25.62
C GLY A 46 -18.48 -5.59 24.11
N ARG A 47 -19.46 -4.75 23.71
CA ARG A 47 -19.74 -4.45 22.29
C ARG A 47 -19.28 -3.05 21.97
N HIS A 48 -18.45 -2.93 20.97
CA HIS A 48 -17.93 -1.67 20.48
C HIS A 48 -18.42 -1.42 19.05
N ALA A 49 -18.90 -0.20 18.80
CA ALA A 49 -19.32 0.20 17.48
C ALA A 49 -18.85 1.65 17.23
N SER A 50 -18.22 1.89 16.08
CA SER A 50 -17.78 3.24 15.74
C SER A 50 -17.79 3.50 14.25
N PHE A 51 -18.03 4.77 13.89
CA PHE A 51 -17.76 5.28 12.55
C PHE A 51 -16.36 5.87 12.51
N ALA A 52 -15.68 5.73 11.39
CA ALA A 52 -14.39 6.31 11.16
C ALA A 52 -14.32 6.97 9.78
N ILE A 53 -13.67 8.13 9.73
CA ILE A 53 -13.23 8.73 8.47
C ILE A 53 -11.91 8.05 8.10
N GLY A 54 -11.86 7.50 6.91
CA GLY A 54 -10.66 6.86 6.38
C GLY A 54 -9.67 7.83 5.74
N GLU A 55 -8.72 7.30 5.00
CA GLU A 55 -7.78 8.09 4.22
C GLU A 55 -8.48 8.81 3.05
N HIS A 56 -7.96 9.99 2.71
CA HIS A 56 -8.38 10.77 1.55
C HIS A 56 -7.15 11.03 0.70
N ASP A 57 -7.22 10.59 -0.55
CA ASP A 57 -6.13 10.61 -1.51
C ASP A 57 -6.42 11.62 -2.60
N PHE A 58 -5.45 12.46 -2.94
CA PHE A 58 -5.54 13.47 -3.98
C PHE A 58 -4.44 13.23 -5.01
N PHE A 59 -4.84 13.04 -6.25
CA PHE A 59 -3.95 12.79 -7.37
C PHE A 59 -3.89 14.00 -8.29
N VAL A 60 -2.68 14.33 -8.69
CA VAL A 60 -2.40 15.33 -9.72
C VAL A 60 -1.60 14.66 -10.82
N THR A 61 -2.13 14.62 -12.03
CA THR A 61 -1.40 14.17 -13.22
C THR A 61 -1.29 15.33 -14.20
N SER A 62 -0.08 15.69 -14.58
CA SER A 62 0.16 16.80 -15.51
C SER A 62 1.10 16.39 -16.63
N SER A 63 0.64 16.55 -17.88
CA SER A 63 1.47 16.37 -19.07
C SER A 63 2.39 17.56 -19.22
N LEU A 64 3.69 17.40 -18.89
CA LEU A 64 4.70 18.44 -19.05
C LEU A 64 5.18 18.59 -20.50
N SER A 65 5.13 17.49 -21.25
CA SER A 65 5.31 17.43 -22.71
C SER A 65 4.69 16.14 -23.24
N ASP A 66 4.75 15.88 -24.55
CA ASP A 66 4.26 14.64 -25.18
C ASP A 66 4.92 13.37 -24.60
N LYS A 67 6.10 13.51 -24.01
CA LYS A 67 6.87 12.38 -23.47
C LYS A 67 7.07 12.43 -21.95
N ILE A 68 6.75 13.56 -21.32
CA ILE A 68 7.03 13.79 -19.91
C ILE A 68 5.74 14.03 -19.15
N THR A 69 5.51 13.26 -18.11
CA THR A 69 4.35 13.37 -17.21
C THR A 69 4.82 13.53 -15.77
N PHE A 70 4.24 14.48 -15.06
CA PHE A 70 4.35 14.59 -13.61
C PHE A 70 3.16 13.85 -12.96
N ILE A 71 3.42 13.12 -11.89
CA ILE A 71 2.40 12.49 -11.05
C ILE A 71 2.70 12.84 -9.59
N GLY A 72 1.70 13.42 -8.92
CA GLY A 72 1.69 13.68 -7.49
C GLY A 72 0.55 12.95 -6.80
N GLU A 73 0.80 12.38 -5.64
CA GLU A 73 -0.21 11.75 -4.79
C GLU A 73 0.00 12.20 -3.35
N TYR A 74 -1.07 12.74 -2.79
CA TYR A 74 -1.08 13.34 -1.47
C TYR A 74 -2.20 12.70 -0.67
N VAL A 75 -1.87 12.16 0.49
CA VAL A 75 -2.82 11.45 1.35
C VAL A 75 -3.01 12.20 2.64
N ILE A 76 -4.25 12.35 3.05
CA ILE A 76 -4.64 12.86 4.35
C ILE A 76 -5.21 11.71 5.16
N ARG A 77 -4.60 11.41 6.31
CA ARG A 77 -5.07 10.44 7.29
C ARG A 77 -5.47 11.14 8.56
N PHE A 78 -6.51 10.64 9.20
CA PHE A 78 -6.94 11.16 10.49
C PHE A 78 -6.24 10.37 11.60
N ASN A 79 -5.70 11.06 12.58
CA ASN A 79 -5.12 10.44 13.76
C ASN A 79 -6.27 10.04 14.69
N GLY A 80 -6.44 8.75 14.95
CA GLY A 80 -7.61 8.10 15.54
C GLY A 80 -8.12 8.58 16.91
N LYS A 81 -7.57 9.68 17.46
CA LYS A 81 -8.04 10.27 18.72
C LYS A 81 -8.77 11.61 18.55
N SER A 82 -8.70 12.22 17.37
CA SER A 82 -9.37 13.50 17.11
C SER A 82 -9.53 13.74 15.61
N ALA A 83 -10.76 14.03 15.17
CA ALA A 83 -11.06 14.42 13.79
C ALA A 83 -10.41 15.76 13.37
N THR A 84 -9.79 16.46 14.30
CA THR A 84 -9.05 17.71 14.05
C THR A 84 -7.56 17.47 13.80
N ASN A 85 -7.04 16.27 14.12
CA ASN A 85 -5.66 15.91 13.88
C ASN A 85 -5.56 15.04 12.62
N PHE A 86 -5.05 15.63 11.58
CA PHE A 86 -4.78 14.93 10.33
C PHE A 86 -3.27 14.93 10.01
N LEU A 87 -2.81 13.87 9.39
CA LEU A 87 -1.43 13.67 8.97
C LEU A 87 -1.39 13.69 7.44
N PRO A 88 -0.92 14.79 6.82
CA PRO A 88 -0.68 14.81 5.40
C PRO A 88 0.62 14.06 5.08
N SER A 89 0.62 13.29 4.02
CA SER A 89 1.82 12.62 3.50
C SER A 89 1.91 12.76 1.99
N ILE A 90 3.14 12.80 1.48
CA ILE A 90 3.42 12.69 0.05
C ILE A 90 3.70 11.21 -0.21
N GLU A 91 2.78 10.55 -0.91
CA GLU A 91 2.93 9.13 -1.24
C GLU A 91 3.71 8.95 -2.55
N ARG A 92 3.39 9.75 -3.55
CA ARG A 92 4.17 9.83 -4.80
C ARG A 92 4.46 11.28 -5.18
N SER A 93 5.64 11.50 -5.70
CA SER A 93 6.04 12.73 -6.37
C SER A 93 7.11 12.36 -7.39
N LEU A 94 6.71 12.25 -8.64
CA LEU A 94 7.57 11.67 -9.67
C LEU A 94 7.39 12.32 -11.03
N VAL A 95 8.45 12.21 -11.83
CA VAL A 95 8.46 12.56 -13.24
C VAL A 95 8.70 11.29 -14.05
N LYS A 96 7.80 10.98 -14.98
CA LYS A 96 7.90 9.85 -15.90
C LYS A 96 8.27 10.35 -17.29
N PHE A 97 9.33 9.80 -17.87
CA PHE A 97 9.79 10.06 -19.22
C PHE A 97 9.63 8.84 -20.11
N ASN A 98 8.77 8.92 -21.10
CA ASN A 98 8.56 7.89 -22.13
C ASN A 98 9.58 8.10 -23.25
N TYR A 99 10.69 7.33 -23.24
CA TYR A 99 11.79 7.55 -24.19
C TYR A 99 11.63 6.77 -25.49
N VAL A 100 11.03 5.60 -25.45
CA VAL A 100 10.71 4.77 -26.62
C VAL A 100 9.48 3.93 -26.29
N ASN A 101 8.67 3.60 -27.29
CA ASN A 101 7.42 2.83 -27.21
C ASN A 101 7.29 2.02 -25.92
N ASN A 102 6.29 2.15 -25.14
CA ASN A 102 6.03 1.34 -23.92
C ASN A 102 7.17 1.25 -22.88
N HIS A 103 8.27 1.98 -23.08
CA HIS A 103 9.38 2.05 -22.13
C HIS A 103 9.51 3.44 -21.54
N SER A 104 9.75 3.51 -20.25
CA SER A 104 9.89 4.76 -19.52
C SER A 104 10.96 4.71 -18.44
N VAL A 105 11.47 5.88 -18.10
CA VAL A 105 12.27 6.13 -16.90
C VAL A 105 11.44 7.01 -15.98
N ILE A 106 11.41 6.66 -14.72
CA ILE A 106 10.67 7.35 -13.67
C ILE A 106 11.68 7.81 -12.62
N VAL A 107 11.60 9.06 -12.21
CA VAL A 107 12.47 9.64 -11.18
C VAL A 107 11.60 10.29 -10.12
N GLY A 108 11.85 9.97 -8.87
CA GLY A 108 11.08 10.52 -7.74
C GLY A 108 10.67 9.46 -6.72
N LYS A 109 9.70 9.81 -5.89
CA LYS A 109 9.07 8.89 -4.94
C LYS A 109 7.98 8.12 -5.66
N VAL A 110 8.12 6.80 -5.68
CA VAL A 110 7.22 5.85 -6.37
C VAL A 110 6.76 4.76 -5.43
N HIS A 111 5.70 4.03 -5.79
CA HIS A 111 5.42 2.74 -5.17
C HIS A 111 6.52 1.77 -5.56
N THR A 112 7.13 1.13 -4.56
CA THR A 112 8.14 0.11 -4.84
C THR A 112 7.50 -1.01 -5.66
N PRO A 113 8.06 -1.42 -6.80
CA PRO A 113 7.43 -2.42 -7.69
C PRO A 113 7.57 -3.83 -7.12
N VAL A 114 7.00 -4.06 -5.94
CA VAL A 114 6.96 -5.33 -5.22
C VAL A 114 5.52 -5.65 -4.89
N ASN A 115 5.11 -6.89 -5.08
CA ASN A 115 3.76 -7.39 -4.91
C ASN A 115 2.74 -6.77 -5.88
N TYR A 116 1.71 -7.52 -6.21
CA TYR A 116 0.61 -7.03 -7.03
C TYR A 116 -0.18 -5.92 -6.33
N TRP A 117 -0.46 -6.11 -5.04
CA TRP A 117 -1.24 -5.15 -4.27
C TRP A 117 -0.58 -3.77 -4.23
N ASN A 118 0.73 -3.72 -3.95
CA ASN A 118 1.48 -2.48 -3.89
C ASN A 118 1.59 -1.78 -5.26
N ASP A 119 1.72 -2.57 -6.33
CA ASP A 119 1.85 -2.05 -7.68
C ASP A 119 0.51 -1.56 -8.27
N VAL A 120 -0.61 -2.27 -8.00
CA VAL A 120 -1.90 -2.02 -8.66
C VAL A 120 -2.89 -1.28 -7.78
N TYR A 121 -3.02 -1.68 -6.51
CA TYR A 121 -4.10 -1.16 -5.67
C TYR A 121 -3.66 -0.08 -4.68
N HIS A 122 -2.46 -0.04 -4.26
CA HIS A 122 -1.86 0.77 -3.19
C HIS A 122 -2.83 1.72 -2.43
N HIS A 123 -3.40 2.71 -3.11
CA HIS A 123 -4.47 3.61 -2.65
C HIS A 123 -5.74 3.49 -3.51
N GLY A 124 -6.77 4.28 -3.15
CA GLY A 124 -8.06 4.23 -3.85
C GLY A 124 -8.91 3.03 -3.42
N ARG A 125 -9.36 3.04 -2.17
CA ARG A 125 -10.20 1.98 -1.58
C ARG A 125 -11.41 1.60 -2.42
N VAL A 126 -11.89 2.51 -3.28
CA VAL A 126 -12.99 2.24 -4.21
C VAL A 126 -12.65 1.12 -5.20
N PHE A 127 -11.39 0.92 -5.53
CA PHE A 127 -10.93 -0.13 -6.45
C PHE A 127 -10.56 -1.45 -5.77
N PHE A 128 -10.46 -1.46 -4.43
CA PHE A 128 -10.09 -2.67 -3.70
C PHE A 128 -11.20 -3.72 -3.80
N PRO A 129 -10.84 -4.98 -4.04
CA PRO A 129 -11.82 -6.06 -4.05
C PRO A 129 -12.41 -6.35 -2.66
N VAL A 130 -11.68 -6.03 -1.60
CA VAL A 130 -12.01 -6.21 -0.18
C VAL A 130 -11.87 -4.91 0.60
N ILE A 131 -12.12 -4.92 1.92
CA ILE A 131 -12.03 -3.72 2.76
C ILE A 131 -10.57 -3.36 3.05
N ASP A 132 -9.76 -4.32 3.49
CA ASP A 132 -8.41 -4.07 3.98
C ASP A 132 -7.32 -4.56 3.01
N ARG A 133 -6.14 -3.97 3.15
CA ARG A 133 -4.92 -4.42 2.47
C ARG A 133 -4.44 -5.74 3.07
N PRO A 134 -3.68 -6.56 2.32
CA PRO A 134 -3.02 -7.74 2.87
C PRO A 134 -2.16 -7.40 4.10
N MET A 135 -2.12 -8.29 5.09
CA MET A 135 -1.30 -8.08 6.29
C MET A 135 0.17 -7.82 5.95
N SER A 136 0.72 -8.52 4.96
CA SER A 136 2.11 -8.30 4.50
C SER A 136 2.43 -6.85 4.15
N PHE A 137 1.45 -6.13 3.66
CA PHE A 137 1.55 -4.72 3.31
C PHE A 137 1.93 -3.83 4.50
N SER A 138 1.50 -4.22 5.70
CA SER A 138 1.77 -3.50 6.93
C SER A 138 3.02 -3.97 7.67
N TYR A 139 3.57 -5.14 7.32
CA TYR A 139 4.63 -5.76 8.10
C TYR A 139 5.98 -5.81 7.41
N PHE A 140 6.06 -6.18 6.13
CA PHE A 140 7.35 -6.33 5.47
C PHE A 140 7.41 -5.96 3.98
N VAL A 141 6.31 -5.49 3.38
CA VAL A 141 6.36 -4.98 2.01
C VAL A 141 6.90 -3.55 1.99
N PRO A 142 7.99 -3.26 1.26
CA PRO A 142 8.46 -1.89 1.07
C PRO A 142 7.46 -1.12 0.20
N LEU A 143 6.75 -0.14 0.78
CA LEU A 143 5.63 0.53 0.11
C LEU A 143 6.09 1.58 -0.89
N HIS A 144 6.99 2.45 -0.48
CA HIS A 144 7.48 3.57 -1.28
C HIS A 144 8.99 3.60 -1.29
N THR A 145 9.54 4.06 -2.40
CA THR A 145 10.96 4.29 -2.54
C THR A 145 11.21 5.56 -3.35
N LEU A 146 12.12 6.41 -2.87
CA LEU A 146 12.64 7.53 -3.62
C LEU A 146 13.83 7.06 -4.44
N GLY A 147 13.78 7.22 -5.77
CA GLY A 147 14.86 6.72 -6.63
C GLY A 147 14.58 6.86 -8.11
N VAL A 148 15.20 5.97 -8.88
CA VAL A 148 15.07 5.88 -10.34
C VAL A 148 14.57 4.50 -10.71
N GLN A 149 13.52 4.44 -11.53
CA GLN A 149 12.90 3.20 -12.02
C GLN A 149 12.91 3.19 -13.56
N MET A 150 13.34 2.08 -14.11
CA MET A 150 13.13 1.75 -15.53
C MET A 150 11.93 0.82 -15.65
N GLN A 151 11.02 1.12 -16.56
CA GLN A 151 9.78 0.38 -16.73
C GLN A 151 9.54 0.05 -18.20
N GLY A 152 9.10 -1.18 -18.49
CA GLY A 152 8.52 -1.57 -19.77
C GLY A 152 7.16 -2.22 -19.56
N GLN A 153 6.17 -1.89 -20.39
CA GLN A 153 4.80 -2.38 -20.25
C GLN A 153 4.22 -2.83 -21.59
N ASN A 154 3.34 -3.84 -21.56
CA ASN A 154 2.61 -4.35 -22.72
C ASN A 154 3.55 -4.76 -23.90
N LEU A 155 4.61 -5.48 -23.57
CA LEU A 155 5.62 -5.89 -24.55
C LEU A 155 5.27 -7.28 -25.14
N GLY A 156 5.26 -7.37 -26.47
CA GLY A 156 5.04 -8.61 -27.19
C GLY A 156 3.64 -9.23 -26.97
N LYS A 157 3.49 -10.50 -27.35
CA LYS A 157 2.19 -11.20 -27.39
C LYS A 157 1.60 -11.51 -26.01
N LEU A 158 2.44 -11.62 -24.99
CA LEU A 158 2.01 -11.90 -23.61
C LEU A 158 1.80 -10.63 -22.80
N ASN A 159 1.84 -9.44 -23.41
CA ASN A 159 1.81 -8.16 -22.71
C ASN A 159 2.78 -8.15 -21.53
N PHE A 160 4.03 -8.58 -21.79
CA PHE A 160 5.08 -8.63 -20.77
C PHE A 160 5.35 -7.24 -20.22
N GLY A 161 5.58 -7.16 -18.93
CA GLY A 161 6.03 -5.95 -18.25
C GLY A 161 7.20 -6.24 -17.33
N TYR A 162 8.04 -5.22 -17.14
CA TYR A 162 9.14 -5.27 -16.18
C TYR A 162 9.31 -3.92 -15.51
N ASP A 163 9.83 -3.97 -14.29
CA ASP A 163 10.30 -2.82 -13.53
C ASP A 163 11.66 -3.15 -12.93
N PHE A 164 12.59 -2.22 -13.03
CA PHE A 164 13.88 -2.26 -12.35
C PHE A 164 14.11 -0.94 -11.66
N MET A 165 14.35 -0.96 -10.35
CA MET A 165 14.47 0.24 -9.54
C MET A 165 15.72 0.22 -8.68
N LEU A 166 16.37 1.38 -8.63
CA LEU A 166 17.40 1.74 -7.66
C LEU A 166 16.87 2.89 -6.81
N GLY A 167 16.92 2.75 -5.49
CA GLY A 167 16.37 3.79 -4.61
C GLY A 167 16.89 3.72 -3.19
N ASN A 168 16.43 4.63 -2.36
CA ASN A 168 16.91 4.77 -0.99
C ASN A 168 16.50 3.61 -0.07
N GLY A 169 15.48 2.81 -0.48
CA GLY A 169 15.02 1.66 0.30
C GLY A 169 14.18 2.02 1.53
N ILE A 170 13.99 1.03 2.39
CA ILE A 170 13.15 1.14 3.59
C ILE A 170 13.82 2.00 4.65
N SER A 171 15.15 2.00 4.71
CA SER A 171 15.93 2.63 5.78
C SER A 171 15.98 4.14 5.69
N SER A 172 15.53 4.74 4.58
CA SER A 172 15.64 6.18 4.41
C SER A 172 14.34 6.89 4.73
N THR A 173 14.49 8.08 5.26
CA THR A 173 13.47 9.13 5.16
C THR A 173 13.51 9.68 3.73
N ASP A 174 12.44 10.38 3.30
CA ASP A 174 12.37 11.03 1.99
C ASP A 174 13.31 12.24 1.85
N VAL A 175 14.33 12.31 2.68
CA VAL A 175 15.35 13.38 2.69
C VAL A 175 16.72 12.76 2.48
N TYR A 176 17.68 13.60 2.07
CA TYR A 176 19.07 13.19 1.90
C TYR A 176 19.62 12.58 3.20
N HIS A 177 20.29 11.43 3.04
CA HIS A 177 20.98 10.75 4.11
C HIS A 177 22.30 10.17 3.56
N ASP A 178 23.42 10.47 4.21
CA ASP A 178 24.77 10.14 3.75
C ASP A 178 25.18 8.67 3.93
N SER A 179 24.39 7.90 4.68
CA SER A 179 24.67 6.50 5.00
C SER A 179 23.76 5.50 4.26
N VAL A 180 23.01 5.92 3.25
CA VAL A 180 22.10 5.02 2.52
C VAL A 180 22.88 4.16 1.54
N ILE A 181 22.70 2.83 1.65
CA ILE A 181 23.05 1.88 0.58
C ILE A 181 21.81 1.75 -0.32
N PRO A 182 21.91 2.05 -1.62
CA PRO A 182 20.76 1.95 -2.50
C PRO A 182 20.15 0.54 -2.52
N SER A 183 18.83 0.47 -2.35
CA SER A 183 18.08 -0.76 -2.55
C SER A 183 17.92 -1.08 -4.04
N ILE A 184 17.75 -2.35 -4.34
CA ILE A 184 17.50 -2.86 -5.69
C ILE A 184 16.17 -3.58 -5.71
N THR A 185 15.29 -3.21 -6.64
CA THR A 185 14.03 -3.92 -6.86
C THR A 185 13.93 -4.33 -8.32
N GLY A 186 13.51 -5.57 -8.54
CA GLY A 186 13.14 -6.07 -9.87
C GLY A 186 11.77 -6.73 -9.84
N SER A 187 10.92 -6.44 -10.81
CA SER A 187 9.68 -7.16 -11.03
C SER A 187 9.47 -7.48 -12.50
N VAL A 188 8.80 -8.58 -12.75
CA VAL A 188 8.35 -8.97 -14.09
C VAL A 188 6.95 -9.55 -14.01
N HIS A 189 6.15 -9.31 -15.04
CA HIS A 189 4.82 -9.87 -15.14
C HIS A 189 4.40 -10.12 -16.58
N ILE A 190 3.43 -11.01 -16.75
CA ILE A 190 2.75 -11.24 -18.03
C ILE A 190 1.24 -11.06 -17.86
N ARG A 191 0.58 -10.64 -18.92
CA ARG A 191 -0.88 -10.54 -19.04
C ARG A 191 -1.36 -11.33 -20.25
N PRO A 192 -1.43 -12.67 -20.17
CA PRO A 192 -1.69 -13.55 -21.31
C PRO A 192 -3.11 -13.41 -21.87
N LYS A 193 -4.05 -12.92 -21.07
CA LYS A 193 -5.42 -12.61 -21.47
C LYS A 193 -5.95 -11.43 -20.64
N GLU A 194 -7.05 -10.86 -21.09
CA GLU A 194 -7.74 -9.77 -20.37
C GLU A 194 -8.07 -10.16 -18.92
N GLY A 195 -7.90 -9.23 -18.01
CA GLY A 195 -8.12 -9.41 -16.58
C GLY A 195 -7.13 -10.34 -15.87
N MET A 196 -6.16 -10.96 -16.57
CA MET A 196 -5.19 -11.87 -15.98
C MET A 196 -3.81 -11.23 -15.86
N ARG A 197 -3.17 -11.39 -14.71
CA ARG A 197 -1.76 -11.03 -14.49
C ARG A 197 -1.07 -12.10 -13.64
N ILE A 198 0.13 -12.49 -14.05
CA ILE A 198 1.03 -13.35 -13.30
C ILE A 198 2.34 -12.60 -13.13
N GLY A 199 2.81 -12.43 -11.91
CA GLY A 199 3.98 -11.62 -11.63
C GLY A 199 4.88 -12.23 -10.56
N VAL A 200 6.16 -11.88 -10.64
CA VAL A 200 7.16 -12.13 -9.60
C VAL A 200 7.96 -10.87 -9.36
N SER A 201 8.36 -10.65 -8.12
CA SER A 201 9.23 -9.53 -7.76
C SER A 201 10.25 -9.93 -6.72
N TYR A 202 11.35 -9.19 -6.70
CA TYR A 202 12.43 -9.35 -5.73
C TYR A 202 12.93 -7.99 -5.28
N TYR A 203 13.09 -7.84 -3.97
CA TYR A 203 13.60 -6.65 -3.34
C TYR A 203 14.84 -6.99 -2.49
N TRP A 204 15.89 -6.20 -2.65
CA TRP A 204 17.14 -6.31 -1.94
C TRP A 204 17.49 -4.97 -1.28
N ASP A 205 17.75 -5.00 0.03
CA ASP A 205 18.13 -3.83 0.81
C ASP A 205 19.06 -4.23 1.95
N ASP A 206 20.00 -3.36 2.29
CA ASP A 206 20.85 -3.50 3.45
C ASP A 206 20.56 -2.31 4.38
N LEU A 207 19.75 -2.58 5.39
CA LEU A 207 19.28 -1.59 6.34
C LEU A 207 20.37 -1.23 7.33
N HIS A 208 20.52 0.06 7.59
CA HIS A 208 21.46 0.56 8.59
C HIS A 208 20.94 0.42 10.01
N GLU A 209 21.85 0.69 10.97
CA GLU A 209 21.50 0.83 12.38
C GLU A 209 20.38 1.86 12.58
N ASN A 210 19.53 1.63 13.56
CA ASN A 210 18.41 2.50 13.93
C ASN A 210 17.38 2.76 12.82
N THR A 211 17.32 1.88 11.81
CA THR A 211 16.25 1.97 10.80
C THR A 211 14.89 1.85 11.49
N PRO A 212 13.98 2.85 11.34
CA PRO A 212 12.63 2.71 11.86
C PRO A 212 11.96 1.49 11.26
N GLY A 213 11.14 0.80 12.08
CA GLY A 213 10.37 -0.35 11.60
C GLY A 213 9.62 0.00 10.31
N ILE A 214 9.49 -0.97 9.43
CA ILE A 214 8.83 -0.81 8.14
C ILE A 214 7.47 -0.13 8.34
N HIS A 215 7.20 0.91 7.58
CA HIS A 215 5.86 1.45 7.32
C HIS A 215 5.15 2.17 8.46
N SER A 216 5.84 2.95 9.25
CA SER A 216 5.20 3.88 10.19
C SER A 216 4.19 4.85 9.54
N GLY A 217 4.19 4.98 8.21
CA GLY A 217 3.28 5.87 7.48
C GLY A 217 1.89 5.31 7.17
N HIS A 218 1.72 3.98 7.08
CA HIS A 218 0.46 3.35 6.65
C HIS A 218 -0.30 2.61 7.75
N THR A 219 0.33 2.39 8.89
CA THR A 219 -0.29 1.73 10.03
C THR A 219 -0.31 2.64 11.22
N THR A 220 -1.48 3.09 11.60
CA THR A 220 -1.71 3.88 12.81
C THR A 220 -1.54 3.08 14.10
N SER A 221 -1.19 1.80 14.05
CA SER A 221 -1.38 0.88 15.18
C SER A 221 -0.19 0.03 15.58
N ILE A 222 0.88 -0.08 14.78
CA ILE A 222 2.03 -0.88 15.21
C ILE A 222 3.04 0.04 15.91
N VAL A 223 2.83 0.27 17.19
CA VAL A 223 3.86 0.83 18.06
C VAL A 223 4.79 -0.33 18.43
N ILE A 224 5.95 -0.42 17.74
CA ILE A 224 7.03 -1.28 18.20
C ILE A 224 7.57 -0.63 19.47
N PRO A 225 7.51 -1.32 20.64
CA PRO A 225 8.08 -0.79 21.88
C PRO A 225 9.55 -0.41 21.65
N ASP A 226 10.01 0.68 22.26
CA ASP A 226 11.38 1.19 22.10
C ASP A 226 12.45 0.12 22.47
N ALA A 227 12.14 -0.76 23.41
CA ALA A 227 12.99 -1.89 23.80
C ALA A 227 13.15 -2.97 22.70
N GLN A 228 12.32 -2.94 21.65
CA GLN A 228 12.34 -3.90 20.53
C GLN A 228 12.80 -3.27 19.22
N LYS A 229 13.16 -1.99 19.24
CA LYS A 229 13.77 -1.33 18.07
C LYS A 229 15.17 -1.89 17.88
N TYR A 230 15.36 -2.51 16.75
CA TYR A 230 16.68 -3.00 16.38
C TYR A 230 17.67 -1.86 16.15
N GLN A 231 18.88 -2.03 16.65
CA GLN A 231 19.93 -1.02 16.60
C GLN A 231 21.10 -1.37 15.67
N GLY A 232 21.06 -2.50 14.99
CA GLY A 232 22.15 -2.96 14.11
C GLY A 232 21.74 -3.12 12.65
N PRO A 233 22.67 -3.44 11.74
CA PRO A 233 22.39 -3.60 10.31
C PRO A 233 21.59 -4.88 10.04
N VAL A 234 20.65 -4.81 9.08
CA VAL A 234 19.83 -5.93 8.61
C VAL A 234 19.98 -6.10 7.11
N LYS A 235 20.38 -7.27 6.64
CA LYS A 235 20.24 -7.63 5.21
C LYS A 235 18.82 -8.11 4.96
N PHE A 236 18.03 -7.27 4.30
CA PHE A 236 16.62 -7.51 4.04
C PHE A 236 16.41 -7.98 2.61
N ARG A 237 15.74 -9.11 2.44
CA ARG A 237 15.47 -9.74 1.15
C ARG A 237 14.02 -10.15 1.10
N LEU A 238 13.31 -9.75 0.04
CA LEU A 238 11.89 -10.07 -0.13
C LEU A 238 11.67 -10.59 -1.55
N ALA A 239 11.04 -11.74 -1.65
CA ALA A 239 10.56 -12.31 -2.91
C ALA A 239 9.03 -12.40 -2.87
N SER A 240 8.34 -12.09 -3.96
CA SER A 240 6.91 -12.30 -4.05
C SER A 240 6.49 -12.92 -5.36
N PHE A 241 5.37 -13.64 -5.29
CA PHE A 241 4.64 -14.17 -6.44
C PHE A 241 3.19 -13.69 -6.35
N SER A 242 2.61 -13.33 -7.48
CA SER A 242 1.21 -12.93 -7.58
C SER A 242 0.53 -13.57 -8.79
N PHE A 243 -0.71 -13.95 -8.58
CA PHE A 243 -1.63 -14.36 -9.63
C PHE A 243 -2.95 -13.62 -9.45
N ALA A 244 -3.38 -12.88 -10.46
CA ALA A 244 -4.63 -12.15 -10.47
C ALA A 244 -5.44 -12.53 -11.71
N GLN A 245 -6.74 -12.73 -11.54
CA GLN A 245 -7.71 -12.90 -12.60
C GLN A 245 -9.00 -12.16 -12.21
N PHE A 246 -9.29 -11.09 -12.92
CA PHE A 246 -10.54 -10.32 -12.76
C PHE A 246 -11.33 -10.44 -14.06
N GLY A 247 -12.31 -11.32 -14.06
CA GLY A 247 -13.16 -11.59 -15.23
C GLY A 247 -14.61 -11.21 -14.97
N GLU A 248 -15.45 -11.39 -15.97
CA GLU A 248 -16.88 -11.05 -15.89
C GLU A 248 -17.63 -11.78 -14.78
N LYS A 249 -17.36 -13.08 -14.59
CA LYS A 249 -18.08 -13.93 -13.63
C LYS A 249 -17.29 -14.22 -12.37
N PHE A 250 -15.97 -14.19 -12.43
CA PHE A 250 -15.11 -14.64 -11.35
C PHE A 250 -13.93 -13.73 -11.17
N GLU A 251 -13.62 -13.41 -9.92
CA GLU A 251 -12.44 -12.66 -9.50
C GLU A 251 -11.59 -13.54 -8.59
N PHE A 252 -10.29 -13.52 -8.82
CA PHE A 252 -9.32 -14.23 -7.98
C PHE A 252 -8.04 -13.43 -7.87
N LEU A 253 -7.50 -13.32 -6.67
CA LEU A 253 -6.19 -12.75 -6.39
C LEU A 253 -5.49 -13.60 -5.35
N ASN A 254 -4.32 -14.10 -5.70
CA ASN A 254 -3.40 -14.72 -4.76
C ASN A 254 -2.07 -13.97 -4.78
N GLU A 255 -1.56 -13.68 -3.61
CA GLU A 255 -0.28 -13.04 -3.41
C GLU A 255 0.47 -13.75 -2.30
N THR A 256 1.67 -14.21 -2.60
CA THR A 256 2.56 -14.88 -1.65
C THR A 256 3.85 -14.09 -1.55
N ALA A 257 4.29 -13.81 -0.34
CA ALA A 257 5.55 -13.12 -0.10
C ALA A 257 6.41 -13.88 0.91
N TYR A 258 7.68 -13.93 0.64
CA TYR A 258 8.71 -14.52 1.49
C TYR A 258 9.78 -13.48 1.77
N ASN A 259 9.96 -13.15 3.05
CA ASN A 259 10.98 -12.22 3.50
C ASN A 259 12.05 -12.98 4.30
N ARG A 260 13.30 -12.58 4.07
CA ARG A 260 14.45 -13.08 4.82
C ARG A 260 15.24 -11.89 5.37
N SER A 261 15.30 -11.79 6.68
CA SER A 261 16.12 -10.83 7.42
C SER A 261 17.34 -11.56 7.98
N ILE A 262 18.54 -10.97 7.79
CA ILE A 262 19.79 -11.54 8.29
C ILE A 262 20.50 -10.47 9.11
N THR A 263 20.83 -10.83 10.34
CA THR A 263 21.53 -9.98 11.31
C THR A 263 22.67 -10.72 11.97
N ASP A 264 23.66 -9.99 12.46
CA ASP A 264 24.78 -10.60 13.18
C ASP A 264 24.41 -11.08 14.58
N SER A 265 23.36 -10.48 15.18
CA SER A 265 22.95 -10.77 16.56
C SER A 265 21.97 -11.94 16.69
N THR A 266 21.01 -12.09 15.77
CA THR A 266 19.96 -13.12 15.86
C THR A 266 19.99 -14.10 14.70
N GLY A 267 20.93 -13.94 13.75
CA GLY A 267 21.09 -14.83 12.60
C GLY A 267 20.04 -14.59 11.53
N ILE A 268 19.46 -15.68 11.01
CA ILE A 268 18.52 -15.66 9.89
C ILE A 268 17.10 -15.81 10.41
N ALA A 269 16.26 -14.82 10.10
CA ALA A 269 14.81 -14.87 10.28
C ALA A 269 14.12 -15.03 8.93
N ASN A 270 13.16 -15.94 8.84
CA ASN A 270 12.39 -16.21 7.64
C ASN A 270 10.91 -15.93 7.92
N ASN A 271 10.34 -15.03 7.15
CA ASN A 271 8.96 -14.58 7.28
C ASN A 271 8.18 -14.97 6.02
N PHE A 272 6.90 -15.23 6.20
CA PHE A 272 6.03 -15.67 5.13
C PHE A 272 4.67 -15.00 5.23
N SER A 273 4.07 -14.68 4.09
CA SER A 273 2.66 -14.29 4.03
C SER A 273 1.99 -14.82 2.79
N GLN A 274 0.68 -15.02 2.91
CA GLN A 274 -0.18 -15.42 1.81
C GLN A 274 -1.54 -14.75 1.94
N PHE A 275 -1.93 -14.03 0.91
CA PHE A 275 -3.23 -13.42 0.74
C PHE A 275 -3.97 -14.11 -0.40
N THR A 276 -5.22 -14.51 -0.17
CA THR A 276 -6.07 -15.14 -1.18
C THR A 276 -7.46 -14.57 -1.12
N TYR A 277 -7.90 -14.01 -2.23
CA TYR A 277 -9.24 -13.49 -2.45
C TYR A 277 -9.92 -14.24 -3.57
N ALA A 278 -11.21 -14.55 -3.40
CA ALA A 278 -12.07 -15.13 -4.43
C ALA A 278 -13.44 -14.46 -4.40
N GLY A 279 -13.87 -13.85 -5.50
CA GLY A 279 -15.15 -13.18 -5.68
C GLY A 279 -15.96 -13.81 -6.81
N LEU A 280 -17.28 -13.81 -6.67
CA LEU A 280 -18.23 -14.26 -7.69
C LEU A 280 -19.11 -13.08 -8.09
N ASN A 281 -19.01 -12.61 -9.33
CA ASN A 281 -19.88 -11.57 -9.86
C ASN A 281 -21.26 -12.14 -10.19
N VAL A 282 -22.18 -12.09 -9.22
CA VAL A 282 -23.57 -12.61 -9.40
C VAL A 282 -24.41 -11.67 -10.25
N THR A 283 -24.06 -10.39 -10.27
CA THR A 283 -24.53 -9.38 -11.24
C THR A 283 -23.34 -8.44 -11.54
N GLU A 284 -23.49 -7.54 -12.49
CA GLU A 284 -22.49 -6.51 -12.81
C GLU A 284 -22.10 -5.64 -11.61
N ASN A 285 -22.99 -5.52 -10.62
CA ASN A 285 -22.82 -4.64 -9.46
C ASN A 285 -22.57 -5.40 -8.15
N SER A 286 -22.71 -6.73 -8.12
CA SER A 286 -22.79 -7.52 -6.89
C SER A 286 -21.77 -8.64 -6.86
N THR A 287 -20.87 -8.59 -5.88
CA THR A 287 -19.79 -9.55 -5.75
C THR A 287 -19.68 -10.05 -4.30
N PRO A 288 -20.36 -11.16 -3.92
CA PRO A 288 -19.98 -11.90 -2.72
C PRO A 288 -18.55 -12.41 -2.87
N TYR A 289 -17.80 -12.43 -1.76
CA TYR A 289 -16.40 -12.84 -1.76
C TYR A 289 -15.98 -13.59 -0.50
N PHE A 290 -14.88 -14.31 -0.64
CA PHE A 290 -14.15 -14.99 0.41
C PHE A 290 -12.71 -14.51 0.44
N LEU A 291 -12.13 -14.41 1.63
CA LEU A 291 -10.77 -13.92 1.86
C LEU A 291 -10.08 -14.77 2.91
N VAL A 292 -8.85 -15.14 2.64
CA VAL A 292 -7.90 -15.69 3.62
C VAL A 292 -6.62 -14.86 3.55
N ASP A 293 -6.17 -14.40 4.70
CA ASP A 293 -4.89 -13.69 4.85
C ASP A 293 -4.09 -14.32 5.99
N TYR A 294 -2.87 -14.72 5.70
CA TYR A 294 -1.97 -15.38 6.65
C TYR A 294 -0.62 -14.70 6.65
N ILE A 295 -0.08 -14.48 7.83
CA ILE A 295 1.27 -13.96 8.01
C ILE A 295 1.97 -14.66 9.16
N LYS A 296 3.23 -15.02 8.95
CA LYS A 296 4.12 -15.56 9.96
C LYS A 296 5.44 -14.80 9.95
N VAL A 297 5.79 -14.20 11.07
CA VAL A 297 7.07 -13.54 11.32
C VAL A 297 7.84 -14.32 12.35
N ALA A 298 9.09 -14.66 12.08
CA ALA A 298 9.94 -15.44 12.94
C ALA A 298 10.21 -14.73 14.28
N GLN A 299 10.35 -15.49 15.36
CA GLN A 299 10.59 -14.93 16.70
C GLN A 299 11.93 -14.22 16.84
N ASN A 300 12.91 -14.60 16.04
CA ASN A 300 14.23 -14.00 16.00
C ASN A 300 14.35 -12.85 14.98
N ASP A 301 13.25 -12.46 14.32
CA ASP A 301 13.24 -11.24 13.52
C ASP A 301 13.17 -10.03 14.47
N ILE A 302 14.14 -9.18 14.35
CA ILE A 302 14.28 -7.99 15.19
C ILE A 302 13.91 -6.71 14.44
N HIS A 303 13.65 -6.83 13.15
CA HIS A 303 13.21 -5.71 12.30
C HIS A 303 11.70 -5.68 12.15
N VAL A 304 11.08 -6.85 12.02
CA VAL A 304 9.62 -7.00 11.94
C VAL A 304 9.11 -7.65 13.24
N TYR A 305 8.03 -7.10 13.80
CA TYR A 305 7.46 -7.64 15.04
C TYR A 305 7.01 -9.10 14.84
N PRO A 306 7.49 -10.04 15.69
CA PRO A 306 7.15 -11.45 15.58
C PRO A 306 5.64 -11.67 15.79
N LEU A 307 5.03 -12.36 14.84
CA LEU A 307 3.62 -12.74 14.91
C LEU A 307 3.34 -13.98 14.06
N ASP A 308 2.26 -14.66 14.38
CA ASP A 308 1.68 -15.75 13.59
C ASP A 308 0.17 -15.52 13.58
N LYS A 309 -0.39 -15.10 12.44
CA LYS A 309 -1.74 -14.59 12.37
C LYS A 309 -2.46 -15.08 11.11
N LEU A 310 -3.67 -15.60 11.32
CA LEU A 310 -4.59 -16.01 10.26
C LEU A 310 -5.87 -15.19 10.36
N MET A 311 -6.30 -14.60 9.29
CA MET A 311 -7.60 -13.97 9.15
C MET A 311 -8.39 -14.64 8.04
N VAL A 312 -9.64 -14.94 8.32
CA VAL A 312 -10.62 -15.45 7.35
C VAL A 312 -11.82 -14.52 7.34
N ALA A 313 -12.28 -14.16 6.15
CA ALA A 313 -13.44 -13.31 6.01
C ALA A 313 -14.35 -13.76 4.86
N ILE A 314 -15.65 -13.47 5.04
CA ILE A 314 -16.65 -13.47 3.99
C ILE A 314 -17.19 -12.05 3.84
N GLY A 315 -17.46 -11.64 2.62
CA GLY A 315 -17.94 -10.29 2.40
C GLY A 315 -18.81 -10.17 1.16
N TYR A 316 -19.31 -8.97 1.00
CA TYR A 316 -20.14 -8.59 -0.13
C TYR A 316 -19.79 -7.17 -0.56
N ARG A 317 -19.50 -7.01 -1.85
CA ARG A 317 -19.29 -5.71 -2.49
C ARG A 317 -20.46 -5.38 -3.39
N TYR A 318 -21.02 -4.18 -3.23
CA TYR A 318 -22.00 -3.61 -4.14
C TYR A 318 -21.49 -2.32 -4.74
N SER A 319 -21.37 -2.27 -6.07
CA SER A 319 -20.85 -1.12 -6.82
C SER A 319 -22.00 -0.34 -7.43
N PHE A 320 -22.30 0.84 -6.90
CA PHE A 320 -23.29 1.76 -7.50
C PHE A 320 -22.78 2.33 -8.82
N SER A 321 -21.46 2.54 -8.90
CA SER A 321 -20.72 2.94 -10.09
C SER A 321 -19.26 2.49 -9.94
N TYR A 322 -18.44 2.73 -10.95
CA TYR A 322 -16.99 2.45 -10.84
C TYR A 322 -16.26 3.32 -9.80
N LEU A 323 -16.86 4.46 -9.39
CA LEU A 323 -16.32 5.37 -8.35
C LEU A 323 -17.12 5.37 -7.04
N LEU A 324 -18.07 4.46 -6.86
CA LEU A 324 -18.85 4.39 -5.60
C LEU A 324 -19.25 2.96 -5.29
N ASN A 325 -18.77 2.44 -4.18
CA ASN A 325 -19.15 1.13 -3.70
C ASN A 325 -19.30 1.05 -2.18
N VAL A 326 -20.08 0.07 -1.76
CA VAL A 326 -20.21 -0.36 -0.37
C VAL A 326 -19.69 -1.78 -0.25
N LYS A 327 -18.89 -2.02 0.78
CA LYS A 327 -18.42 -3.35 1.14
C LYS A 327 -18.86 -3.66 2.56
N VAL A 328 -19.36 -4.88 2.75
CA VAL A 328 -19.68 -5.45 4.07
C VAL A 328 -18.84 -6.70 4.24
N GLN A 329 -18.15 -6.83 5.37
CA GLN A 329 -17.23 -7.94 5.64
C GLN A 329 -17.42 -8.43 7.08
N LEU A 330 -17.56 -9.74 7.22
CA LEU A 330 -17.52 -10.44 8.49
C LEU A 330 -16.20 -11.22 8.53
N GLU A 331 -15.37 -10.94 9.53
CA GLU A 331 -14.04 -11.52 9.63
C GLU A 331 -13.78 -12.12 11.01
N LYS A 332 -12.94 -13.12 11.04
CA LYS A 332 -12.40 -13.73 12.25
C LYS A 332 -10.90 -13.88 12.13
N THR A 333 -10.21 -13.57 13.21
CA THR A 333 -8.75 -13.61 13.29
C THR A 333 -8.31 -14.52 14.40
N TRP A 334 -7.26 -15.31 14.13
CA TRP A 334 -6.52 -16.11 15.10
C TRP A 334 -5.07 -15.63 15.11
N GLU A 335 -4.52 -15.42 16.29
CA GLU A 335 -3.15 -14.98 16.49
C GLU A 335 -2.49 -15.84 17.54
N TYR A 336 -1.31 -16.39 17.22
CA TYR A 336 -0.47 -17.08 18.19
C TYR A 336 0.54 -16.09 18.77
N LYS A 337 0.41 -15.80 20.08
CA LYS A 337 1.29 -14.87 20.77
C LYS A 337 2.53 -15.59 21.27
N HIS A 338 3.69 -15.06 20.87
CA HIS A 338 5.00 -15.63 21.19
C HIS A 338 5.61 -15.04 22.47
N PHE A 339 5.13 -13.87 22.93
CA PHE A 339 5.65 -13.19 24.11
C PHE A 339 4.71 -13.39 25.31
N GLY A 340 5.30 -13.56 26.50
CA GLY A 340 4.56 -13.88 27.71
C GLY A 340 4.20 -15.37 27.79
N HIS A 341 2.98 -15.68 28.20
CA HIS A 341 2.47 -17.04 28.09
C HIS A 341 2.09 -17.32 26.65
N GLN A 342 2.77 -18.30 26.04
CA GLN A 342 2.46 -18.73 24.67
C GLN A 342 1.02 -19.28 24.65
N HIS A 343 0.13 -18.59 23.92
CA HIS A 343 -1.25 -18.99 23.79
C HIS A 343 -1.84 -18.47 22.47
N GLU A 344 -2.82 -19.18 21.97
CA GLU A 344 -3.64 -18.76 20.84
C GLU A 344 -4.74 -17.80 21.34
N VAL A 345 -4.91 -16.69 20.64
CA VAL A 345 -5.98 -15.72 20.87
C VAL A 345 -6.83 -15.64 19.63
N SER A 346 -8.14 -15.73 19.79
CA SER A 346 -9.11 -15.57 18.72
C SER A 346 -9.85 -14.25 18.90
N TYR A 347 -9.86 -13.44 17.84
CA TYR A 347 -10.55 -12.16 17.81
C TYR A 347 -11.75 -12.21 16.85
N GLY A 348 -12.83 -11.58 17.22
CA GLY A 348 -14.03 -11.49 16.41
C GLY A 348 -15.12 -12.50 16.78
N PRO A 349 -16.19 -12.61 15.96
CA PRO A 349 -16.26 -12.02 14.61
C PRO A 349 -16.41 -10.50 14.63
N PHE A 350 -15.70 -9.83 13.72
CA PHE A 350 -15.82 -8.39 13.46
C PHE A 350 -16.71 -8.15 12.26
N LEU A 351 -17.67 -7.24 12.39
CA LEU A 351 -18.43 -6.73 11.25
C LEU A 351 -17.85 -5.39 10.83
N ARG A 352 -17.45 -5.30 9.57
CA ARG A 352 -16.97 -4.06 8.97
C ARG A 352 -17.82 -3.66 7.79
N VAL A 353 -18.12 -2.37 7.70
CA VAL A 353 -18.80 -1.77 6.55
C VAL A 353 -17.93 -0.62 6.05
N GLN A 354 -17.74 -0.53 4.76
CA GLN A 354 -16.98 0.54 4.12
C GLN A 354 -17.78 1.13 2.96
N LEU A 355 -17.97 2.44 2.96
CA LEU A 355 -18.37 3.23 1.81
C LEU A 355 -17.12 3.84 1.21
N ALA A 356 -16.76 3.46 -0.01
CA ALA A 356 -15.60 3.98 -0.73
C ALA A 356 -16.03 4.73 -1.99
N TYR A 357 -15.41 5.86 -2.24
CA TYR A 357 -15.77 6.76 -3.34
C TYR A 357 -14.56 7.42 -4.00
N GLY A 358 -14.77 7.89 -5.25
CA GLY A 358 -13.83 8.69 -6.01
C GLY A 358 -14.52 9.85 -6.73
N PHE A 359 -13.78 10.86 -7.12
CA PHE A 359 -14.27 12.05 -7.82
C PHE A 359 -13.19 12.68 -8.70
#